data_ea37302b08db45324728dff2ae31e4d2
#
_entry.id   ea37302b08db45324728dff2ae31e4d2
#
_cell.length_a   1.000
_cell.length_b   1.000
_cell.length_c   1.000
_cell.angle_alpha   90.00
_cell.angle_beta   90.00
_cell.angle_gamma   90.00
#
_symmetry.space_group_name_H-M   'P 1'
#
loop_
_entity.id
_entity.type
_entity.pdbx_description
1 polymer ?
#
loop_
_entity_poly.entity_id
_entity_poly.type
_entity_poly.pdbx_seq_one_letter_code
_entity_poly.pdbx_strand_id
1 'polypeptide(L)'
;MKAHEVAIIGAGFFGLRIALFFAKKGIDVIVLESENSPFSRASTINQARIHNGYHYPRSYSTAISSHNHYQRFCDEHSYAVNLNFQNVYAIAKKNSHTTSKQFESFCELIDIPLEKTPSDISNLFSSDLIESSYLVEEAVFDGEKLKDSLLNELNKYSNVEIIFNSKVRKIYVKDGLANLQVHDLQYKAEKVFNTTYAGINILLQDSGFEKLDLRLELTELAFVKLPKEIKKLGFTIMDGQFFSSIYYPTLNCHSLSH
;
A
#
# COMPACT_ATOMS: atom_id res chain seq x y z
N MET A 1 -32.30 12.10 10.34
CA MET A 1 -31.02 12.38 9.66
C MET A 1 -31.16 12.00 8.18
N LYS A 2 -30.57 12.77 7.27
CA LYS A 2 -30.53 12.48 5.83
C LYS A 2 -29.83 11.13 5.60
N ALA A 3 -30.31 10.32 4.68
CA ALA A 3 -29.60 9.16 4.21
C ALA A 3 -28.63 9.57 3.09
N HIS A 4 -27.40 9.09 3.13
CA HIS A 4 -26.42 9.24 2.06
C HIS A 4 -26.58 8.11 1.02
N GLU A 5 -26.21 8.36 -0.21
CA GLU A 5 -26.18 7.28 -1.22
C GLU A 5 -25.03 6.30 -0.92
N VAL A 6 -23.87 6.82 -0.49
CA VAL A 6 -22.70 6.01 -0.19
C VAL A 6 -22.07 6.43 1.14
N ALA A 7 -21.79 5.46 2.00
CA ALA A 7 -20.93 5.62 3.17
C ALA A 7 -19.63 4.83 2.99
N ILE A 8 -18.51 5.43 3.36
CA ILE A 8 -17.18 4.82 3.32
C ILE A 8 -16.60 4.84 4.73
N ILE A 9 -16.13 3.69 5.20
CA ILE A 9 -15.55 3.55 6.53
C ILE A 9 -14.04 3.43 6.39
N GLY A 10 -13.33 4.47 6.83
CA GLY A 10 -11.89 4.63 6.73
C GLY A 10 -11.47 5.61 5.64
N ALA A 11 -10.68 6.61 6.01
CA ALA A 11 -10.09 7.62 5.12
C ALA A 11 -8.63 7.29 4.76
N GLY A 12 -8.30 6.03 4.57
CA GLY A 12 -7.05 5.60 3.96
C GLY A 12 -7.05 5.82 2.44
N PHE A 13 -5.98 5.41 1.77
CA PHE A 13 -5.85 5.54 0.31
C PHE A 13 -7.07 5.02 -0.45
N PHE A 14 -7.49 3.78 -0.16
CA PHE A 14 -8.64 3.18 -0.84
C PHE A 14 -9.95 3.92 -0.54
N GLY A 15 -10.18 4.30 0.72
CA GLY A 15 -11.40 5.02 1.09
C GLY A 15 -11.52 6.36 0.37
N LEU A 16 -10.45 7.16 0.35
CA LEU A 16 -10.46 8.45 -0.36
C LEU A 16 -10.54 8.30 -1.88
N ARG A 17 -9.93 7.25 -2.46
CA ARG A 17 -10.07 6.95 -3.91
C ARG A 17 -11.49 6.57 -4.29
N ILE A 18 -12.17 5.76 -3.46
CA ILE A 18 -13.58 5.39 -3.64
C ILE A 18 -14.46 6.63 -3.49
N ALA A 19 -14.20 7.46 -2.47
CA ALA A 19 -14.92 8.73 -2.30
C ALA A 19 -14.82 9.62 -3.54
N LEU A 20 -13.61 9.80 -4.07
CA LEU A 20 -13.36 10.60 -5.26
C LEU A 20 -14.07 10.03 -6.50
N PHE A 21 -14.10 8.70 -6.64
CA PHE A 21 -14.83 8.05 -7.74
C PHE A 21 -16.31 8.38 -7.73
N PHE A 22 -16.95 8.31 -6.57
CA PHE A 22 -18.37 8.65 -6.43
C PHE A 22 -18.62 10.16 -6.48
N ALA A 23 -17.72 10.97 -5.91
CA ALA A 23 -17.78 12.43 -5.97
C ALA A 23 -17.87 12.94 -7.41
N LYS A 24 -17.00 12.43 -8.29
CA LYS A 24 -16.97 12.76 -9.73
C LYS A 24 -18.26 12.38 -10.48
N LYS A 25 -19.06 11.49 -9.92
CA LYS A 25 -20.37 11.07 -10.48
C LYS A 25 -21.54 11.86 -9.89
N GLY A 26 -21.28 12.83 -9.01
CA GLY A 26 -22.32 13.61 -8.35
C GLY A 26 -23.07 12.87 -7.24
N ILE A 27 -22.60 11.69 -6.83
CA ILE A 27 -23.20 10.82 -5.80
C ILE A 27 -22.88 11.39 -4.42
N ASP A 28 -23.85 11.43 -3.51
CA ASP A 28 -23.73 11.93 -2.14
C ASP A 28 -22.94 10.92 -1.27
N VAL A 29 -21.77 11.34 -0.79
CA VAL A 29 -20.79 10.47 -0.08
C VAL A 29 -20.52 11.00 1.30
N ILE A 30 -20.55 10.10 2.30
CA ILE A 30 -19.99 10.33 3.62
C ILE A 30 -18.80 9.41 3.86
N VAL A 31 -17.69 9.95 4.35
CA VAL A 31 -16.51 9.20 4.81
C VAL A 31 -16.39 9.32 6.31
N LEU A 32 -16.38 8.19 7.01
CA LEU A 32 -16.24 8.12 8.47
C LEU A 32 -14.86 7.58 8.84
N GLU A 33 -14.01 8.41 9.45
CA GLU A 33 -12.65 8.06 9.84
C GLU A 33 -12.51 8.01 11.36
N SER A 34 -11.90 6.94 11.86
CA SER A 34 -11.71 6.73 13.31
C SER A 34 -10.69 7.68 13.93
N GLU A 35 -9.68 8.06 13.16
CA GLU A 35 -8.60 8.92 13.62
C GLU A 35 -8.93 10.41 13.39
N ASN A 36 -8.09 11.29 13.90
CA ASN A 36 -8.23 12.74 13.73
C ASN A 36 -7.76 13.26 12.37
N SER A 37 -7.16 12.40 11.54
CA SER A 37 -6.67 12.74 10.20
C SER A 37 -6.72 11.52 9.27
N PRO A 38 -6.78 11.72 7.95
CA PRO A 38 -6.72 10.62 6.99
C PRO A 38 -5.30 10.05 6.89
N PHE A 39 -5.17 8.86 6.32
CA PHE A 39 -3.89 8.17 6.10
C PHE A 39 -3.10 7.84 7.37
N SER A 40 -3.69 7.93 8.55
CA SER A 40 -3.01 7.79 9.85
C SER A 40 -2.48 6.37 10.15
N ARG A 41 -2.80 5.37 9.34
CA ARG A 41 -2.44 3.96 9.56
C ARG A 41 -1.72 3.37 8.35
N ALA A 42 -2.11 2.21 7.87
CA ALA A 42 -1.45 1.44 6.82
C ALA A 42 -1.15 2.22 5.52
N SER A 43 -1.88 3.27 5.19
CA SER A 43 -1.61 4.11 4.02
C SER A 43 -0.33 4.92 4.14
N THR A 44 0.16 5.18 5.37
CA THR A 44 1.44 5.85 5.65
C THR A 44 2.46 4.87 6.25
N ILE A 45 2.00 3.96 7.15
CA ILE A 45 2.88 3.00 7.81
C ILE A 45 3.06 1.77 6.91
N ASN A 46 3.93 1.90 5.92
CA ASN A 46 4.32 0.85 4.97
C ASN A 46 5.69 1.22 4.36
N GLN A 47 6.25 0.37 3.50
CA GLN A 47 7.54 0.66 2.84
C GLN A 47 7.44 1.64 1.66
N ALA A 48 6.26 2.18 1.39
CA ALA A 48 5.98 3.11 0.28
C ALA A 48 6.42 2.60 -1.11
N ARG A 49 6.45 1.29 -1.32
CA ARG A 49 6.90 0.67 -2.57
C ARG A 49 5.79 0.61 -3.61
N ILE A 50 6.18 0.84 -4.85
CA ILE A 50 5.36 0.58 -6.03
C ILE A 50 6.00 -0.60 -6.74
N HIS A 51 5.43 -1.79 -6.54
CA HIS A 51 5.97 -3.03 -7.07
C HIS A 51 5.71 -3.16 -8.57
N ASN A 52 6.74 -3.59 -9.32
CA ASN A 52 6.68 -3.88 -10.75
C ASN A 52 6.75 -5.39 -11.04
N GLY A 53 6.35 -6.22 -10.09
CA GLY A 53 6.29 -7.67 -10.26
C GLY A 53 7.45 -8.46 -9.65
N TYR A 54 8.64 -7.91 -9.55
CA TYR A 54 9.87 -8.60 -9.08
C TYR A 54 9.74 -9.27 -7.71
N HIS A 55 8.92 -8.71 -6.84
CA HIS A 55 8.76 -9.19 -5.46
C HIS A 55 8.01 -10.53 -5.37
N TYR A 56 7.41 -10.98 -6.45
CA TYR A 56 6.50 -12.14 -6.45
C TYR A 56 6.96 -13.30 -7.34
N PRO A 57 8.22 -13.81 -7.28
CA PRO A 57 8.73 -14.81 -8.19
C PRO A 57 8.01 -16.17 -8.08
N ARG A 58 7.26 -16.40 -6.99
CA ARG A 58 6.47 -17.61 -6.75
C ARG A 58 4.98 -17.43 -7.01
N SER A 59 4.54 -16.27 -7.48
CA SER A 59 3.12 -15.96 -7.76
C SER A 59 2.97 -15.20 -9.07
N TYR A 60 2.90 -15.91 -10.17
CA TYR A 60 2.76 -15.32 -11.50
C TYR A 60 1.58 -14.34 -11.61
N SER A 61 0.39 -14.73 -11.10
CA SER A 61 -0.81 -13.87 -11.16
C SER A 61 -0.63 -12.55 -10.40
N THR A 62 0.01 -12.58 -9.24
CA THR A 62 0.30 -11.38 -8.45
C THR A 62 1.34 -10.51 -9.15
N ALA A 63 2.39 -11.11 -9.71
CA ALA A 63 3.46 -10.41 -10.42
C ALA A 63 2.93 -9.68 -11.66
N ILE A 64 2.19 -10.38 -12.52
CA ILE A 64 1.57 -9.81 -13.72
C ILE A 64 0.56 -8.71 -13.36
N SER A 65 -0.26 -8.90 -12.34
CA SER A 65 -1.18 -7.87 -11.88
C SER A 65 -0.42 -6.62 -11.42
N SER A 66 0.67 -6.80 -10.66
CA SER A 66 1.52 -5.71 -10.20
C SER A 66 2.16 -4.95 -11.37
N HIS A 67 2.78 -5.68 -12.30
CA HIS A 67 3.40 -5.13 -13.50
C HIS A 67 2.41 -4.33 -14.36
N ASN A 68 1.26 -4.90 -14.68
CA ASN A 68 0.24 -4.24 -15.50
C ASN A 68 -0.31 -2.93 -14.91
N HIS A 69 -0.22 -2.74 -13.59
CA HIS A 69 -0.69 -1.53 -12.91
C HIS A 69 0.42 -0.56 -12.54
N TYR A 70 1.70 -0.97 -12.62
CA TYR A 70 2.85 -0.17 -12.22
C TYR A 70 2.92 1.16 -12.96
N GLN A 71 2.98 1.12 -14.31
CA GLN A 71 3.10 2.32 -15.13
C GLN A 71 1.91 3.26 -14.93
N ARG A 72 0.69 2.70 -14.91
CA ARG A 72 -0.52 3.49 -14.68
C ARG A 72 -0.48 4.22 -13.33
N PHE A 73 -0.05 3.55 -12.25
CA PHE A 73 0.07 4.20 -10.94
C PHE A 73 1.12 5.32 -10.98
N CYS A 74 2.28 5.07 -11.59
CA CYS A 74 3.34 6.06 -11.73
C CYS A 74 2.89 7.31 -12.50
N ASP A 75 2.12 7.11 -13.58
CA ASP A 75 1.60 8.22 -14.39
C ASP A 75 0.51 9.00 -13.65
N GLU A 76 -0.48 8.32 -13.07
CA GLU A 76 -1.58 8.95 -12.34
C GLU A 76 -1.09 9.72 -11.10
N HIS A 77 0.01 9.29 -10.48
CA HIS A 77 0.54 9.84 -9.23
C HIS A 77 1.98 10.36 -9.35
N SER A 78 2.40 10.77 -10.56
CA SER A 78 3.78 11.23 -10.85
C SER A 78 4.30 12.31 -9.89
N TYR A 79 3.42 13.16 -9.36
CA TYR A 79 3.74 14.17 -8.36
C TYR A 79 4.20 13.60 -7.00
N ALA A 80 3.83 12.36 -6.69
CA ALA A 80 4.18 11.67 -5.45
C ALA A 80 5.20 10.54 -5.66
N VAL A 81 5.41 10.10 -6.90
CA VAL A 81 6.35 9.01 -7.24
C VAL A 81 7.79 9.50 -7.24
N ASN A 82 8.70 8.69 -6.71
CA ASN A 82 10.13 8.94 -6.74
C ASN A 82 10.85 7.74 -7.39
N LEU A 83 11.56 8.05 -8.47
CA LEU A 83 12.41 7.12 -9.24
C LEU A 83 13.91 7.41 -9.06
N ASN A 84 14.28 8.41 -8.24
CA ASN A 84 15.67 8.90 -8.12
C ASN A 84 16.52 8.06 -7.16
N PHE A 85 16.32 6.74 -7.15
CA PHE A 85 17.13 5.78 -6.40
C PHE A 85 17.17 4.46 -7.18
N GLN A 86 18.16 3.62 -6.89
CA GLN A 86 18.29 2.31 -7.52
C GLN A 86 17.82 1.22 -6.56
N ASN A 87 16.95 0.35 -7.02
CA ASN A 87 16.54 -0.83 -6.27
C ASN A 87 17.41 -2.04 -6.64
N VAL A 88 17.92 -2.71 -5.63
CA VAL A 88 18.73 -3.91 -5.74
C VAL A 88 18.01 -5.08 -5.12
N TYR A 89 17.80 -6.12 -5.91
CA TYR A 89 17.33 -7.41 -5.44
C TYR A 89 18.50 -8.38 -5.39
N ALA A 90 18.75 -8.96 -4.22
CA ALA A 90 19.84 -9.90 -4.00
C ALA A 90 19.30 -11.26 -3.59
N ILE A 91 19.66 -12.31 -4.31
CA ILE A 91 19.22 -13.68 -4.05
C ILE A 91 20.16 -14.32 -3.03
N ALA A 92 19.61 -14.78 -1.91
CA ALA A 92 20.39 -15.45 -0.89
C ALA A 92 20.81 -16.86 -1.31
N LYS A 93 22.06 -17.25 -1.02
CA LYS A 93 22.59 -18.59 -1.32
C LYS A 93 21.91 -19.72 -0.52
N LYS A 94 21.47 -19.39 0.70
CA LYS A 94 20.87 -20.39 1.60
C LYS A 94 19.51 -19.88 2.06
N ASN A 95 18.59 -20.81 2.27
CA ASN A 95 17.23 -20.55 2.76
C ASN A 95 16.38 -19.66 1.85
N SER A 96 16.82 -19.41 0.62
CA SER A 96 15.99 -18.77 -0.40
C SER A 96 15.05 -19.79 -1.03
N HIS A 97 13.81 -19.39 -1.26
CA HIS A 97 12.82 -20.19 -1.99
C HIS A 97 12.97 -20.09 -3.51
N THR A 98 13.82 -19.17 -3.97
CA THR A 98 14.06 -18.91 -5.39
C THR A 98 15.57 -18.81 -5.64
N THR A 99 16.09 -19.54 -6.60
CA THR A 99 17.48 -19.40 -7.07
C THR A 99 17.61 -18.24 -8.05
N SER A 100 18.85 -17.77 -8.28
CA SER A 100 19.12 -16.71 -9.26
C SER A 100 18.61 -17.06 -10.66
N LYS A 101 18.82 -18.31 -11.09
CA LYS A 101 18.35 -18.78 -12.40
C LYS A 101 16.82 -18.78 -12.50
N GLN A 102 16.13 -19.20 -11.44
CA GLN A 102 14.67 -19.14 -11.40
C GLN A 102 14.17 -17.71 -11.46
N PHE A 103 14.83 -16.78 -10.76
CA PHE A 103 14.48 -15.37 -10.79
C PHE A 103 14.70 -14.74 -12.16
N GLU A 104 15.83 -15.03 -12.81
CA GLU A 104 16.12 -14.59 -14.18
C GLU A 104 15.04 -15.10 -15.16
N SER A 105 14.76 -16.41 -15.15
CA SER A 105 13.71 -16.99 -16.00
C SER A 105 12.31 -16.45 -15.71
N PHE A 106 12.02 -16.13 -14.46
CA PHE A 106 10.75 -15.52 -14.07
C PHE A 106 10.62 -14.09 -14.62
N CYS A 107 11.65 -13.26 -14.51
CA CYS A 107 11.64 -11.90 -15.07
C CYS A 107 11.49 -11.91 -16.59
N GLU A 108 12.18 -12.82 -17.26
CA GLU A 108 12.01 -13.06 -18.71
C GLU A 108 10.58 -13.48 -19.07
N LEU A 109 9.98 -14.38 -18.28
CA LEU A 109 8.60 -14.86 -18.49
C LEU A 109 7.54 -13.76 -18.41
N ILE A 110 7.71 -12.78 -17.53
CA ILE A 110 6.76 -11.68 -17.35
C ILE A 110 7.18 -10.40 -18.08
N ASP A 111 8.23 -10.47 -18.89
CA ASP A 111 8.76 -9.41 -19.74
C ASP A 111 9.12 -8.12 -18.95
N ILE A 112 9.81 -8.28 -17.81
CA ILE A 112 10.33 -7.15 -17.03
C ILE A 112 11.86 -7.07 -17.10
N PRO A 113 12.43 -5.84 -17.21
CA PRO A 113 13.87 -5.67 -17.34
C PRO A 113 14.62 -6.19 -16.10
N LEU A 114 15.73 -6.86 -16.31
CA LEU A 114 16.61 -7.35 -15.25
C LEU A 114 18.06 -7.19 -15.65
N GLU A 115 18.83 -6.47 -14.85
CA GLU A 115 20.26 -6.27 -15.07
C GLU A 115 21.06 -6.74 -13.85
N LYS A 116 22.19 -7.41 -14.08
CA LYS A 116 23.12 -7.71 -12.98
C LYS A 116 23.71 -6.41 -12.42
N THR A 117 23.84 -6.33 -11.09
CA THR A 117 24.46 -5.18 -10.47
C THR A 117 25.92 -5.01 -10.92
N PRO A 118 26.40 -3.79 -11.13
CA PRO A 118 27.81 -3.51 -11.33
C PRO A 118 28.64 -3.84 -10.09
N SER A 119 29.96 -3.96 -10.26
CA SER A 119 30.86 -4.46 -9.21
C SER A 119 30.90 -3.61 -7.94
N ASP A 120 30.73 -2.31 -8.04
CA ASP A 120 30.65 -1.38 -6.90
C ASP A 120 29.44 -1.62 -6.00
N ILE A 121 28.32 -2.07 -6.57
CA ILE A 121 27.11 -2.47 -5.83
C ILE A 121 27.22 -3.92 -5.36
N SER A 122 27.63 -4.86 -6.23
CA SER A 122 27.71 -6.26 -5.85
C SER A 122 28.73 -6.53 -4.72
N ASN A 123 29.80 -5.74 -4.64
CA ASN A 123 30.80 -5.80 -3.56
C ASN A 123 30.28 -5.33 -2.19
N LEU A 124 29.10 -4.73 -2.11
CA LEU A 124 28.43 -4.44 -0.83
C LEU A 124 27.88 -5.69 -0.16
N PHE A 125 27.74 -6.78 -0.90
CA PHE A 125 27.21 -8.05 -0.39
C PHE A 125 28.34 -9.06 -0.15
N SER A 126 28.18 -9.87 0.92
CA SER A 126 29.06 -11.02 1.12
C SER A 126 28.81 -12.06 0.04
N SER A 127 29.88 -12.42 -0.68
CA SER A 127 29.85 -13.49 -1.68
C SER A 127 29.54 -14.88 -1.10
N ASP A 128 29.69 -15.06 0.21
CA ASP A 128 29.33 -16.31 0.90
C ASP A 128 27.82 -16.42 1.17
N LEU A 129 27.11 -15.29 1.21
CA LEU A 129 25.69 -15.21 1.56
C LEU A 129 24.79 -14.95 0.36
N ILE A 130 25.26 -14.21 -0.64
CA ILE A 130 24.48 -13.83 -1.81
C ILE A 130 24.96 -14.59 -3.05
N GLU A 131 24.00 -15.16 -3.78
CA GLU A 131 24.22 -15.88 -5.02
C GLU A 131 24.41 -14.92 -6.20
N SER A 132 23.49 -13.97 -6.34
CA SER A 132 23.54 -12.91 -7.35
C SER A 132 22.73 -11.70 -6.88
N SER A 133 23.03 -10.55 -7.47
CA SER A 133 22.27 -9.32 -7.24
C SER A 133 21.95 -8.62 -8.56
N TYR A 134 20.80 -7.93 -8.59
CA TYR A 134 20.22 -7.35 -9.80
C TYR A 134 19.70 -5.95 -9.53
N LEU A 135 19.82 -5.07 -10.50
CA LEU A 135 19.08 -3.82 -10.58
C LEU A 135 17.67 -4.10 -11.09
N VAL A 136 16.68 -3.50 -10.46
CA VAL A 136 15.26 -3.66 -10.81
C VAL A 136 14.56 -2.32 -10.93
N GLU A 137 13.56 -2.25 -11.79
CA GLU A 137 12.75 -1.07 -11.99
C GLU A 137 11.54 -1.06 -11.05
N GLU A 138 11.71 -0.55 -9.86
CA GLU A 138 10.64 -0.26 -8.91
C GLU A 138 10.73 1.17 -8.41
N ALA A 139 9.60 1.73 -8.02
CA ALA A 139 9.50 3.08 -7.49
C ALA A 139 9.06 3.07 -6.01
N VAL A 140 9.15 4.25 -5.41
CA VAL A 140 8.50 4.54 -4.12
C VAL A 140 7.61 5.76 -4.26
N PHE A 141 6.65 5.91 -3.36
CA PHE A 141 5.77 7.07 -3.32
C PHE A 141 5.91 7.86 -2.01
N ASP A 142 5.60 9.15 -2.08
CA ASP A 142 5.47 10.01 -0.92
C ASP A 142 4.00 9.98 -0.46
N GLY A 143 3.76 9.34 0.70
CA GLY A 143 2.42 9.16 1.24
C GLY A 143 1.73 10.47 1.61
N GLU A 144 2.48 11.49 2.08
CA GLU A 144 1.91 12.80 2.41
C GLU A 144 1.46 13.55 1.15
N LYS A 145 2.30 13.56 0.10
CA LYS A 145 1.90 14.18 -1.17
C LYS A 145 0.67 13.50 -1.78
N LEU A 146 0.60 12.16 -1.67
CA LEU A 146 -0.54 11.39 -2.17
C LEU A 146 -1.81 11.73 -1.40
N LYS A 147 -1.74 11.82 -0.07
CA LYS A 147 -2.83 12.24 0.81
C LYS A 147 -3.32 13.65 0.47
N ASP A 148 -2.39 14.61 0.42
CA ASP A 148 -2.72 16.02 0.19
C ASP A 148 -3.38 16.23 -1.18
N SER A 149 -2.88 15.55 -2.21
CA SER A 149 -3.48 15.60 -3.54
C SER A 149 -4.90 15.06 -3.56
N LEU A 150 -5.16 13.92 -2.90
CA LEU A 150 -6.51 13.35 -2.81
C LEU A 150 -7.48 14.25 -2.05
N LEU A 151 -7.04 14.85 -0.94
CA LEU A 151 -7.87 15.78 -0.18
C LEU A 151 -8.17 17.06 -0.98
N ASN A 152 -7.16 17.63 -1.62
CA ASN A 152 -7.34 18.83 -2.47
C ASN A 152 -8.30 18.57 -3.64
N GLU A 153 -8.27 17.35 -4.20
CA GLU A 153 -9.21 16.99 -5.25
C GLU A 153 -10.63 16.80 -4.68
N LEU A 154 -10.78 16.09 -3.55
CA LEU A 154 -12.08 15.88 -2.90
C LEU A 154 -12.72 17.18 -2.44
N ASN A 155 -11.96 18.17 -1.98
CA ASN A 155 -12.45 19.48 -1.56
C ASN A 155 -13.13 20.30 -2.67
N LYS A 156 -12.96 19.90 -3.94
CA LYS A 156 -13.68 20.53 -5.07
C LYS A 156 -15.13 20.06 -5.18
N TYR A 157 -15.55 19.04 -4.43
CA TYR A 157 -16.86 18.41 -4.53
C TYR A 157 -17.69 18.67 -3.27
N SER A 158 -18.81 19.37 -3.42
CA SER A 158 -19.75 19.67 -2.33
C SER A 158 -20.62 18.48 -1.90
N ASN A 159 -20.60 17.38 -2.67
CA ASN A 159 -21.32 16.15 -2.40
C ASN A 159 -20.51 15.13 -1.61
N VAL A 160 -19.38 15.52 -1.00
CA VAL A 160 -18.56 14.67 -0.14
C VAL A 160 -18.42 15.30 1.23
N GLU A 161 -18.70 14.55 2.26
CA GLU A 161 -18.45 14.90 3.65
C GLU A 161 -17.45 13.91 4.26
N ILE A 162 -16.39 14.41 4.92
CA ILE A 162 -15.42 13.57 5.64
C ILE A 162 -15.49 13.93 7.11
N ILE A 163 -15.79 12.94 7.97
CA ILE A 163 -15.93 13.15 9.42
C ILE A 163 -14.84 12.33 10.12
N PHE A 164 -13.95 13.03 10.80
CA PHE A 164 -12.89 12.47 11.62
C PHE A 164 -13.37 12.14 13.05
N ASN A 165 -12.55 11.40 13.80
CA ASN A 165 -12.87 10.91 15.16
C ASN A 165 -14.20 10.16 15.20
N SER A 166 -14.55 9.49 14.11
CA SER A 166 -15.86 8.87 13.87
C SER A 166 -15.72 7.38 13.63
N LYS A 167 -15.30 6.63 14.66
CA LYS A 167 -15.16 5.18 14.60
C LYS A 167 -16.52 4.52 14.50
N VAL A 168 -16.81 3.91 13.35
CA VAL A 168 -17.97 3.05 13.17
C VAL A 168 -17.79 1.78 13.99
N ARG A 169 -18.70 1.51 14.92
CA ARG A 169 -18.68 0.33 15.81
C ARG A 169 -19.52 -0.80 15.29
N LYS A 170 -20.64 -0.48 14.64
CA LYS A 170 -21.61 -1.47 14.20
C LYS A 170 -22.34 -0.98 12.95
N ILE A 171 -22.68 -1.93 12.08
CA ILE A 171 -23.53 -1.71 10.92
C ILE A 171 -24.70 -2.69 11.03
N TYR A 172 -25.90 -2.22 10.74
CA TYR A 172 -27.09 -3.07 10.62
C TYR A 172 -28.03 -2.51 9.56
N VAL A 173 -28.82 -3.39 8.95
CA VAL A 173 -29.81 -2.98 7.94
C VAL A 173 -31.16 -2.77 8.63
N LYS A 174 -31.77 -1.62 8.36
CA LYS A 174 -33.12 -1.29 8.80
C LYS A 174 -33.81 -0.45 7.73
N ASP A 175 -35.04 -0.80 7.38
CA ASP A 175 -35.87 -0.10 6.38
C ASP A 175 -35.15 0.02 5.02
N GLY A 176 -34.41 -1.01 4.61
CA GLY A 176 -33.65 -1.04 3.35
C GLY A 176 -32.36 -0.23 3.34
N LEU A 177 -32.01 0.45 4.43
CA LEU A 177 -30.80 1.25 4.56
C LEU A 177 -29.81 0.63 5.54
N ALA A 178 -28.53 0.80 5.25
CA ALA A 178 -27.47 0.52 6.21
C ALA A 178 -27.42 1.66 7.25
N ASN A 179 -27.43 1.27 8.51
CA ASN A 179 -27.32 2.18 9.65
C ASN A 179 -25.94 1.97 10.29
N LEU A 180 -25.12 3.02 10.34
CA LEU A 180 -23.76 3.00 10.87
C LEU A 180 -23.76 3.69 12.23
N GLN A 181 -23.40 2.95 13.28
CA GLN A 181 -23.34 3.48 14.64
C GLN A 181 -21.95 4.04 14.94
N VAL A 182 -21.90 5.33 15.29
CA VAL A 182 -20.68 6.05 15.69
C VAL A 182 -20.96 6.71 17.03
N HIS A 183 -20.39 6.22 18.12
CA HIS A 183 -20.74 6.67 19.48
C HIS A 183 -22.27 6.64 19.71
N ASP A 184 -22.84 7.77 20.06
CA ASP A 184 -24.29 7.96 20.24
C ASP A 184 -24.99 8.46 18.96
N LEU A 185 -24.22 8.66 17.87
CA LEU A 185 -24.73 9.11 16.57
C LEU A 185 -25.00 7.93 15.64
N GLN A 186 -25.90 8.16 14.70
CA GLN A 186 -26.26 7.18 13.68
C GLN A 186 -26.24 7.83 12.31
N TYR A 187 -25.54 7.22 11.37
CA TYR A 187 -25.54 7.60 9.97
C TYR A 187 -26.29 6.56 9.15
N LYS A 188 -26.89 6.96 8.04
CA LYS A 188 -27.65 6.08 7.14
C LYS A 188 -27.09 6.18 5.74
N ALA A 189 -27.00 5.04 5.03
CA ALA A 189 -26.59 5.02 3.65
C ALA A 189 -27.25 3.85 2.88
N GLU A 190 -27.38 4.02 1.57
CA GLU A 190 -27.86 2.95 0.69
C GLU A 190 -26.76 1.88 0.48
N LYS A 191 -25.51 2.30 0.35
CA LYS A 191 -24.34 1.44 0.16
C LYS A 191 -23.22 1.77 1.14
N VAL A 192 -22.51 0.75 1.60
CA VAL A 192 -21.39 0.90 2.53
C VAL A 192 -20.16 0.22 1.96
N PHE A 193 -19.03 0.95 1.96
CA PHE A 193 -17.73 0.43 1.65
C PHE A 193 -16.89 0.35 2.92
N ASN A 194 -16.56 -0.87 3.33
CA ASN A 194 -15.65 -1.10 4.46
C ASN A 194 -14.21 -1.11 3.96
N THR A 195 -13.47 -0.03 4.22
CA THR A 195 -12.06 0.14 3.84
C THR A 195 -11.15 0.21 5.08
N THR A 196 -11.55 -0.45 6.17
CA THR A 196 -10.85 -0.41 7.45
C THR A 196 -9.61 -1.30 7.52
N TYR A 197 -9.25 -2.02 6.44
CA TYR A 197 -8.06 -2.87 6.31
C TYR A 197 -7.98 -3.91 7.44
N ALA A 198 -7.07 -3.78 8.40
CA ALA A 198 -6.95 -4.71 9.53
C ALA A 198 -8.20 -4.73 10.44
N GLY A 199 -9.04 -3.70 10.38
CA GLY A 199 -10.30 -3.60 11.13
C GLY A 199 -11.51 -4.28 10.47
N ILE A 200 -11.38 -4.80 9.24
CA ILE A 200 -12.50 -5.37 8.48
C ILE A 200 -13.27 -6.41 9.30
N ASN A 201 -12.59 -7.42 9.82
CA ASN A 201 -13.22 -8.52 10.55
C ASN A 201 -13.76 -8.11 11.92
N ILE A 202 -13.18 -7.10 12.55
CA ILE A 202 -13.69 -6.54 13.80
C ILE A 202 -15.07 -5.93 13.54
N LEU A 203 -15.17 -5.07 12.53
CA LEU A 203 -16.43 -4.43 12.18
C LEU A 203 -17.49 -5.42 11.71
N LEU A 204 -17.12 -6.43 10.92
CA LEU A 204 -18.03 -7.50 10.50
C LEU A 204 -18.58 -8.27 11.70
N GLN A 205 -17.71 -8.68 12.61
CA GLN A 205 -18.09 -9.43 13.83
C GLN A 205 -19.02 -8.61 14.73
N ASP A 206 -18.68 -7.35 15.01
CA ASP A 206 -19.48 -6.45 15.85
C ASP A 206 -20.84 -6.14 15.22
N SER A 207 -20.94 -6.28 13.89
CA SER A 207 -22.16 -6.08 13.12
C SER A 207 -23.00 -7.36 12.94
N GLY A 208 -22.49 -8.52 13.39
CA GLY A 208 -23.15 -9.81 13.23
C GLY A 208 -23.04 -10.40 11.82
N PHE A 209 -22.09 -9.96 11.03
CA PHE A 209 -21.76 -10.51 9.71
C PHE A 209 -20.69 -11.59 9.80
N GLU A 210 -20.65 -12.48 8.80
CA GLU A 210 -19.59 -13.47 8.66
C GLU A 210 -18.22 -12.81 8.44
N LYS A 211 -17.19 -13.31 9.09
CA LYS A 211 -15.81 -12.83 8.92
C LYS A 211 -15.24 -13.37 7.63
N LEU A 212 -14.34 -12.58 7.04
CA LEU A 212 -13.51 -13.03 5.93
C LEU A 212 -12.38 -13.92 6.46
N ASP A 213 -12.02 -14.95 5.69
CA ASP A 213 -10.84 -15.78 5.98
C ASP A 213 -9.56 -15.00 5.66
N LEU A 214 -9.10 -14.19 6.62
CA LEU A 214 -7.92 -13.34 6.51
C LEU A 214 -6.90 -13.71 7.57
N ARG A 215 -5.67 -13.98 7.12
CA ARG A 215 -4.50 -14.06 8.01
C ARG A 215 -3.98 -12.65 8.28
N LEU A 216 -3.92 -12.27 9.54
CA LEU A 216 -3.35 -11.01 9.97
C LEU A 216 -1.93 -11.25 10.48
N GLU A 217 -1.00 -10.41 10.03
CA GLU A 217 0.40 -10.42 10.48
C GLU A 217 0.76 -9.03 11.01
N LEU A 218 1.50 -9.02 12.12
CA LEU A 218 2.05 -7.79 12.67
C LEU A 218 3.43 -7.57 12.06
N THR A 219 3.63 -6.43 11.43
CA THR A 219 4.92 -6.02 10.84
C THR A 219 5.40 -4.75 11.51
N GLU A 220 6.68 -4.71 11.86
CA GLU A 220 7.36 -3.52 12.36
C GLU A 220 8.26 -2.92 11.27
N LEU A 221 8.31 -1.59 11.21
CA LEU A 221 9.20 -0.84 10.33
C LEU A 221 10.10 0.03 11.17
N ALA A 222 11.41 -0.15 11.03
CA ALA A 222 12.40 0.76 11.58
C ALA A 222 12.79 1.82 10.53
N PHE A 223 12.81 3.08 10.91
CA PHE A 223 13.33 4.15 10.06
C PHE A 223 14.79 4.44 10.40
N VAL A 224 15.66 4.33 9.38
CA VAL A 224 17.10 4.40 9.53
C VAL A 224 17.71 5.41 8.57
N LYS A 225 18.79 6.06 9.00
CA LYS A 225 19.64 6.90 8.13
C LYS A 225 20.81 6.06 7.66
N LEU A 226 20.92 5.84 6.36
CA LEU A 226 22.02 5.13 5.76
C LEU A 226 23.25 6.04 5.52
N PRO A 227 24.46 5.47 5.44
CA PRO A 227 25.66 6.16 4.97
C PRO A 227 25.46 6.80 3.60
N LYS A 228 26.20 7.89 3.31
CA LYS A 228 26.05 8.67 2.07
C LYS A 228 26.28 7.82 0.81
N GLU A 229 27.14 6.84 0.91
CA GLU A 229 27.58 5.95 -0.18
C GLU A 229 26.42 5.06 -0.70
N ILE A 230 25.51 4.68 0.20
CA ILE A 230 24.42 3.74 -0.11
C ILE A 230 23.01 4.36 0.04
N LYS A 231 22.93 5.63 0.42
CA LYS A 231 21.61 6.29 0.66
C LYS A 231 20.68 6.37 -0.56
N LYS A 232 21.22 6.16 -1.76
CA LYS A 232 20.45 6.13 -3.01
C LYS A 232 20.12 4.71 -3.46
N LEU A 233 20.44 3.70 -2.66
CA LEU A 233 20.19 2.31 -2.97
C LEU A 233 19.05 1.77 -2.08
N GLY A 234 18.09 1.12 -2.69
CA GLY A 234 17.15 0.26 -2.01
C GLY A 234 17.66 -1.18 -2.07
N PHE A 235 17.50 -1.94 -1.00
CA PHE A 235 17.95 -3.33 -0.94
C PHE A 235 16.78 -4.24 -0.58
N THR A 236 16.65 -5.34 -1.31
CA THR A 236 15.73 -6.43 -0.97
C THR A 236 16.47 -7.74 -1.09
N ILE A 237 16.65 -8.43 0.03
CA ILE A 237 17.20 -9.79 0.01
C ILE A 237 16.05 -10.77 -0.23
N MET A 238 16.21 -11.71 -1.14
CA MET A 238 15.18 -12.65 -1.58
C MET A 238 15.67 -14.10 -1.52
N ASP A 239 14.79 -15.04 -1.51
CA ASP A 239 13.32 -15.05 -1.38
C ASP A 239 12.95 -15.80 -0.10
N GLY A 240 12.28 -15.15 0.84
CA GLY A 240 11.91 -15.75 2.14
C GLY A 240 12.03 -14.77 3.31
N GLN A 241 12.38 -15.29 4.49
CA GLN A 241 12.50 -14.51 5.72
C GLN A 241 13.84 -13.73 5.76
N PHE A 242 13.92 -12.71 4.92
CA PHE A 242 15.07 -11.81 4.85
C PHE A 242 14.61 -10.36 5.05
N PHE A 243 15.55 -9.43 5.02
CA PHE A 243 15.25 -8.02 5.22
C PHE A 243 15.17 -7.24 3.90
N SER A 244 14.48 -6.12 3.95
CA SER A 244 14.55 -5.08 2.93
C SER A 244 14.81 -3.71 3.56
N SER A 245 15.58 -2.89 2.89
CA SER A 245 15.82 -1.48 3.25
C SER A 245 15.52 -0.61 2.04
N ILE A 246 14.43 0.16 2.11
CA ILE A 246 13.90 0.91 0.97
C ILE A 246 13.82 2.39 1.32
N TYR A 247 14.17 3.24 0.37
CA TYR A 247 14.04 4.69 0.54
C TYR A 247 12.59 5.09 0.83
N TYR A 248 12.41 5.88 1.87
CA TYR A 248 11.12 6.39 2.33
C TYR A 248 11.04 7.90 2.14
N PRO A 249 10.40 8.38 1.04
CA PRO A 249 10.45 9.79 0.64
C PRO A 249 9.93 10.76 1.68
N THR A 250 8.82 10.45 2.33
CA THR A 250 8.14 11.31 3.31
C THR A 250 9.08 11.78 4.44
N LEU A 251 9.98 10.91 4.90
CA LEU A 251 10.92 11.21 6.00
C LEU A 251 12.37 11.39 5.52
N ASN A 252 12.63 11.29 4.22
CA ASN A 252 13.98 11.33 3.63
C ASN A 252 14.99 10.41 4.36
N CYS A 253 14.56 9.19 4.60
CA CYS A 253 15.32 8.13 5.27
C CYS A 253 15.08 6.79 4.58
N HIS A 254 15.46 5.68 5.19
CA HIS A 254 15.09 4.35 4.73
C HIS A 254 14.19 3.66 5.75
N SER A 255 13.23 2.91 5.25
CA SER A 255 12.48 1.93 6.04
C SER A 255 13.26 0.61 6.02
N LEU A 256 13.45 0.00 7.17
CA LEU A 256 14.00 -1.34 7.32
C LEU A 256 12.89 -2.25 7.84
N SER A 257 12.65 -3.34 7.14
CA SER A 257 11.68 -4.37 7.51
C SER A 257 12.28 -5.76 7.32
N HIS A 258 11.86 -6.68 8.17
CA HIS A 258 12.21 -8.10 8.10
C HIS A 258 10.98 -8.92 7.73
#